data_74747b689f0928f35233955da6dcb118
#
_entry.id   74747b689f0928f35233955da6dcb118
#
_cell.length_a   1.000
_cell.length_b   1.000
_cell.length_c   1.000
_cell.angle_alpha   90.00
_cell.angle_beta   90.00
_cell.angle_gamma   90.00
#
_symmetry.space_group_name_H-M   'P 1'
#
loop_
_entity.id
_entity.type
_entity.pdbx_description
1 polymer ?
#
loop_
_entity_poly.entity_id
_entity_poly.type
_entity_poly.pdbx_seq_one_letter_code
_entity_poly.pdbx_strand_id
1 'polypeptide(L)'
;MMKAADTIADSRGARLQSGETETREAHLVAHPGGDTLLTIDPSTRSEELSARSGQVAATVSGLTLDVVFPVLHGPYGEDGTVQGLLELANVPYVGAGVLASSVGMDKAAMKLVFAAKGLPICDYEVVLKRDWQRDERAIMNAVVNKLGFPVFVKPANLGSSVGISKAKHATELRTAINLAAEFDRKIVVEAAVPQAREIECAVLGNDEPEASVPGEIIPGREFYDYEAKYLDDTSRTVIPATLTERQTEEIRRLAIAAFRAIDCAGMARVDFLLAGDSGVLYLNELNTIPGFTTISMYSKMWEASGLSYPKLVDKLIALALERHAEKQQLRTSM
;
A
#
# COMPACT_ATOMS: atom_id res chain seq x y z
N MET A 1 8.36 -14.64 -10.90
CA MET A 1 8.46 -15.71 -9.89
C MET A 1 9.14 -15.12 -8.66
N MET A 2 8.37 -14.60 -7.71
CA MET A 2 8.92 -14.13 -6.43
C MET A 2 9.16 -15.36 -5.53
N LYS A 3 10.39 -15.51 -5.05
CA LYS A 3 10.68 -16.43 -3.96
C LYS A 3 10.11 -15.84 -2.68
N ALA A 4 9.04 -16.41 -2.17
CA ALA A 4 8.64 -16.18 -0.80
C ALA A 4 9.68 -16.89 0.09
N ALA A 5 10.54 -16.14 0.72
CA ALA A 5 11.46 -16.62 1.74
C ALA A 5 10.92 -16.19 3.10
N ASP A 6 10.73 -17.22 3.92
CA ASP A 6 10.86 -17.25 5.38
C ASP A 6 9.84 -16.55 6.26
N THR A 7 9.14 -17.34 6.94
CA THR A 7 8.96 -17.52 8.39
C THR A 7 7.51 -17.84 8.72
N ILE A 8 7.16 -19.12 8.67
CA ILE A 8 6.04 -19.64 9.45
C ILE A 8 6.66 -20.08 10.80
N ALA A 9 6.45 -19.31 11.85
CA ALA A 9 6.80 -19.71 13.19
C ALA A 9 5.75 -20.70 13.72
N ASP A 10 6.20 -21.89 14.09
CA ASP A 10 5.38 -22.86 14.81
C ASP A 10 5.02 -22.29 16.20
N SER A 11 3.74 -22.34 16.55
CA SER A 11 3.18 -21.89 17.83
C SER A 11 3.74 -22.59 19.07
N ARG A 12 4.72 -23.49 18.94
CA ARG A 12 5.39 -24.22 20.04
C ARG A 12 6.81 -23.82 20.32
N GLY A 13 7.32 -22.72 19.72
CA GLY A 13 8.59 -22.15 20.15
C GLY A 13 9.84 -22.95 19.82
N ALA A 14 9.81 -23.90 18.90
CA ALA A 14 11.00 -24.65 18.47
C ALA A 14 11.78 -23.87 17.41
N ARG A 15 13.02 -23.48 17.73
CA ARG A 15 14.01 -22.99 16.77
C ARG A 15 14.37 -24.14 15.82
N LEU A 16 14.03 -24.01 14.55
CA LEU A 16 14.56 -24.89 13.50
C LEU A 16 16.05 -24.57 13.31
N GLN A 17 16.90 -25.57 13.52
CA GLN A 17 18.33 -25.51 13.19
C GLN A 17 18.49 -25.46 11.67
N SER A 18 19.44 -24.66 11.22
CA SER A 18 19.82 -24.47 9.82
C SER A 18 20.24 -25.79 9.16
N GLY A 19 19.34 -26.34 8.36
CA GLY A 19 19.58 -27.44 7.44
C GLY A 19 18.50 -27.42 6.39
N GLU A 20 18.88 -27.32 5.12
CA GLU A 20 18.11 -27.34 3.88
C GLU A 20 16.63 -26.95 4.00
N THR A 21 16.31 -25.72 3.64
CA THR A 21 14.92 -25.23 3.54
C THR A 21 14.21 -25.96 2.40
N GLU A 22 13.51 -27.05 2.72
CA GLU A 22 12.52 -27.62 1.79
C GLU A 22 11.42 -26.58 1.59
N THR A 23 11.38 -25.97 0.42
CA THR A 23 10.29 -25.09 0.02
C THR A 23 9.06 -25.94 -0.28
N ARG A 24 8.05 -25.87 0.59
CA ARG A 24 6.73 -26.46 0.33
C ARG A 24 5.92 -25.50 -0.52
N GLU A 25 5.25 -26.01 -1.55
CA GLU A 25 4.24 -25.23 -2.26
C GLU A 25 2.99 -25.14 -1.38
N ALA A 26 2.51 -23.89 -1.17
CA ALA A 26 1.29 -23.63 -0.42
C ALA A 26 0.22 -23.03 -1.36
N HIS A 27 -0.97 -23.60 -1.33
CA HIS A 27 -2.11 -23.15 -2.13
C HIS A 27 -3.24 -22.70 -1.22
N LEU A 28 -3.66 -21.45 -1.39
CA LEU A 28 -4.87 -20.95 -0.75
C LEU A 28 -6.08 -21.52 -1.50
N VAL A 29 -6.99 -22.16 -0.79
CA VAL A 29 -8.17 -22.78 -1.39
C VAL A 29 -9.40 -21.90 -1.17
N ALA A 30 -9.99 -21.46 -2.27
CA ALA A 30 -11.26 -20.74 -2.25
C ALA A 30 -12.43 -21.70 -1.98
N HIS A 31 -12.55 -22.18 -0.73
CA HIS A 31 -13.66 -23.03 -0.36
C HIS A 31 -14.15 -22.69 1.06
N PRO A 32 -15.31 -22.06 1.21
CA PRO A 32 -15.85 -21.72 2.53
C PRO A 32 -16.09 -22.98 3.38
N GLY A 33 -15.49 -23.04 4.55
CA GLY A 33 -15.77 -24.06 5.57
C GLY A 33 -14.86 -25.29 5.56
N GLY A 34 -13.74 -25.26 4.82
CA GLY A 34 -12.71 -26.32 4.83
C GLY A 34 -11.32 -25.80 5.25
N ASP A 35 -10.31 -26.64 5.08
CA ASP A 35 -8.92 -26.23 5.27
C ASP A 35 -8.56 -25.10 4.30
N THR A 36 -8.08 -24.00 4.82
CA THR A 36 -7.89 -22.75 4.06
C THR A 36 -6.59 -22.76 3.28
N LEU A 37 -5.57 -23.45 3.79
CA LEU A 37 -4.26 -23.54 3.17
C LEU A 37 -3.93 -25.01 2.95
N LEU A 38 -3.66 -25.40 1.72
CA LEU A 38 -3.13 -26.71 1.39
C LEU A 38 -1.63 -26.59 1.15
N THR A 39 -0.85 -27.38 1.88
CA THR A 39 0.59 -27.53 1.64
C THR A 39 0.82 -28.84 0.88
N ILE A 40 1.57 -28.77 -0.21
CA ILE A 40 1.96 -29.91 -1.02
C ILE A 40 3.41 -30.22 -0.72
N ASP A 41 3.67 -31.42 -0.19
CA ASP A 41 5.03 -31.90 0.08
C ASP A 41 5.48 -32.80 -1.09
N PRO A 42 6.40 -32.31 -1.95
CA PRO A 42 6.90 -33.10 -3.06
C PRO A 42 7.90 -34.19 -2.62
N SER A 43 8.39 -34.17 -1.37
CA SER A 43 9.39 -35.13 -0.86
C SER A 43 8.80 -36.53 -0.61
N THR A 44 7.47 -36.65 -0.52
CA THR A 44 6.78 -37.93 -0.36
C THR A 44 6.51 -38.64 -1.69
N ARG A 45 7.41 -38.56 -2.67
CA ARG A 45 7.33 -39.37 -3.90
C ARG A 45 7.53 -40.84 -3.51
N SER A 46 6.44 -41.57 -3.44
CA SER A 46 6.54 -43.04 -3.38
C SER A 46 7.01 -43.53 -4.74
N GLU A 47 8.26 -44.00 -4.81
CA GLU A 47 8.85 -44.62 -6.04
C GLU A 47 8.02 -45.75 -6.59
N GLU A 48 7.20 -46.40 -5.77
CA GLU A 48 6.34 -47.52 -6.15
C GLU A 48 5.12 -47.14 -7.00
N LEU A 49 4.58 -45.91 -6.85
CA LEU A 49 3.40 -45.46 -7.63
C LEU A 49 3.78 -44.83 -8.98
N SER A 50 4.98 -44.30 -9.11
CA SER A 50 5.44 -43.67 -10.35
C SER A 50 5.71 -44.69 -11.47
N ALA A 51 6.02 -45.94 -11.13
CA ALA A 51 6.37 -46.98 -12.09
C ALA A 51 5.16 -47.57 -12.82
N ARG A 52 3.93 -47.42 -12.33
CA ARG A 52 2.72 -48.01 -12.89
C ARG A 52 1.70 -47.10 -13.54
N SER A 53 1.66 -45.81 -13.20
CA SER A 53 0.59 -44.92 -13.68
C SER A 53 1.05 -43.55 -14.17
N GLY A 54 2.31 -43.19 -14.02
CA GLY A 54 2.78 -41.80 -14.33
C GLY A 54 2.19 -40.72 -13.41
N GLN A 55 1.47 -41.10 -12.35
CA GLN A 55 0.89 -40.15 -11.38
C GLN A 55 1.88 -39.91 -10.27
N VAL A 56 2.11 -38.62 -9.98
CA VAL A 56 2.92 -38.21 -8.84
C VAL A 56 1.99 -38.09 -7.64
N ALA A 57 2.18 -38.95 -6.63
CA ALA A 57 1.50 -38.78 -5.36
C ALA A 57 2.25 -37.73 -4.54
N ALA A 58 1.54 -36.73 -4.04
CA ALA A 58 2.05 -35.75 -3.10
C ALA A 58 1.20 -35.82 -1.83
N THR A 59 1.82 -35.60 -0.67
CA THR A 59 1.07 -35.43 0.57
C THR A 59 0.51 -34.04 0.59
N VAL A 60 -0.82 -33.94 0.73
CA VAL A 60 -1.54 -32.67 0.88
C VAL A 60 -1.98 -32.57 2.33
N SER A 61 -1.54 -31.51 3.02
CA SER A 61 -1.95 -31.23 4.39
C SER A 61 -2.76 -29.94 4.41
N GLY A 62 -3.91 -29.96 5.09
CA GLY A 62 -4.74 -28.78 5.30
C GLY A 62 -4.32 -28.02 6.57
N LEU A 63 -4.34 -26.70 6.50
CA LEU A 63 -4.14 -25.81 7.62
C LEU A 63 -5.28 -24.80 7.68
N THR A 64 -5.94 -24.70 8.81
CA THR A 64 -6.94 -23.65 9.06
C THR A 64 -6.23 -22.39 9.54
N LEU A 65 -6.53 -21.26 8.90
CA LEU A 65 -6.02 -19.94 9.28
C LEU A 65 -7.11 -19.14 9.99
N ASP A 66 -6.82 -18.65 11.18
CA ASP A 66 -7.74 -17.79 11.94
C ASP A 66 -7.75 -16.36 11.41
N VAL A 67 -6.58 -15.84 11.00
CA VAL A 67 -6.40 -14.51 10.43
C VAL A 67 -5.11 -14.45 9.61
N VAL A 68 -5.13 -13.70 8.52
CA VAL A 68 -3.93 -13.40 7.72
C VAL A 68 -3.52 -11.96 7.95
N PHE A 69 -2.23 -11.73 8.22
CA PHE A 69 -1.64 -10.39 8.28
C PHE A 69 -0.76 -10.20 7.03
N PRO A 70 -1.29 -9.62 5.94
CA PRO A 70 -0.50 -9.42 4.73
C PRO A 70 0.51 -8.29 4.95
N VAL A 71 1.80 -8.58 4.79
CA VAL A 71 2.90 -7.61 4.80
C VAL A 71 3.55 -7.67 3.42
N LEU A 72 2.79 -7.22 2.43
CA LEU A 72 3.14 -7.27 1.01
C LEU A 72 3.00 -5.88 0.42
N HIS A 73 4.04 -5.38 -0.22
CA HIS A 73 4.04 -4.04 -0.81
C HIS A 73 4.02 -4.09 -2.34
N GLY A 74 3.46 -3.04 -2.95
CA GLY A 74 3.40 -2.88 -4.40
C GLY A 74 2.35 -3.74 -5.10
N PRO A 75 2.50 -3.96 -6.41
CA PRO A 75 1.58 -4.76 -7.22
C PRO A 75 1.38 -6.16 -6.65
N TYR A 76 0.14 -6.65 -6.73
CA TYR A 76 -0.37 -7.91 -6.17
C TYR A 76 -0.50 -7.94 -4.64
N GLY A 77 0.17 -7.03 -3.90
CA GLY A 77 0.06 -6.93 -2.45
C GLY A 77 -0.93 -5.86 -1.99
N GLU A 78 -0.86 -4.66 -2.58
CA GLU A 78 -1.63 -3.48 -2.16
C GLU A 78 -2.76 -3.10 -3.14
N ASP A 79 -2.92 -3.80 -4.26
CA ASP A 79 -3.80 -3.45 -5.37
C ASP A 79 -5.19 -4.13 -5.35
N GLY A 80 -5.50 -4.88 -4.29
CA GLY A 80 -6.73 -5.64 -4.15
C GLY A 80 -6.63 -7.10 -4.60
N THR A 81 -5.53 -7.51 -5.24
CA THR A 81 -5.37 -8.87 -5.77
C THR A 81 -5.29 -9.91 -4.65
N VAL A 82 -4.40 -9.74 -3.67
CA VAL A 82 -4.31 -10.65 -2.52
C VAL A 82 -5.55 -10.54 -1.63
N GLN A 83 -6.12 -9.35 -1.49
CA GLN A 83 -7.36 -9.14 -0.75
C GLN A 83 -8.52 -9.91 -1.40
N GLY A 84 -8.64 -9.88 -2.73
CA GLY A 84 -9.63 -10.66 -3.46
C GLY A 84 -9.47 -12.17 -3.29
N LEU A 85 -8.23 -12.65 -3.24
CA LEU A 85 -7.94 -14.06 -2.95
C LEU A 85 -8.39 -14.45 -1.54
N LEU A 86 -8.11 -13.62 -0.53
CA LEU A 86 -8.52 -13.85 0.86
C LEU A 86 -10.04 -13.77 1.04
N GLU A 87 -10.70 -12.87 0.29
CA GLU A 87 -12.17 -12.81 0.24
C GLU A 87 -12.80 -14.09 -0.32
N LEU A 88 -12.25 -14.64 -1.42
CA LEU A 88 -12.70 -15.90 -2.00
C LEU A 88 -12.45 -17.09 -1.07
N ALA A 89 -11.35 -17.07 -0.33
CA ALA A 89 -11.02 -18.10 0.65
C ALA A 89 -11.84 -17.96 1.94
N ASN A 90 -12.57 -16.85 2.11
CA ASN A 90 -13.35 -16.53 3.32
C ASN A 90 -12.52 -16.52 4.61
N VAL A 91 -11.31 -15.96 4.54
CA VAL A 91 -10.37 -15.84 5.67
C VAL A 91 -10.33 -14.39 6.15
N PRO A 92 -10.41 -14.14 7.47
CA PRO A 92 -10.15 -12.81 8.02
C PRO A 92 -8.75 -12.33 7.66
N TYR A 93 -8.59 -11.06 7.31
CA TYR A 93 -7.29 -10.48 7.04
C TYR A 93 -7.18 -9.03 7.53
N VAL A 94 -5.98 -8.66 7.94
CA VAL A 94 -5.66 -7.32 8.42
C VAL A 94 -5.53 -6.35 7.25
N GLY A 95 -6.01 -5.12 7.45
CA GLY A 95 -5.88 -4.03 6.49
C GLY A 95 -7.11 -3.81 5.62
N ALA A 96 -6.94 -3.04 4.57
CA ALA A 96 -7.99 -2.60 3.67
C ALA A 96 -8.62 -3.73 2.86
N GLY A 97 -9.89 -3.58 2.52
CA GLY A 97 -10.61 -4.48 1.60
C GLY A 97 -10.19 -4.28 0.14
N VAL A 98 -10.81 -5.07 -0.75
CA VAL A 98 -10.51 -5.04 -2.20
C VAL A 98 -10.66 -3.65 -2.80
N LEU A 99 -11.79 -2.98 -2.52
CA LEU A 99 -12.09 -1.66 -3.09
C LEU A 99 -11.05 -0.63 -2.68
N ALA A 100 -10.81 -0.48 -1.39
CA ALA A 100 -9.87 0.52 -0.87
C ALA A 100 -8.45 0.26 -1.33
N SER A 101 -8.01 -1.01 -1.38
CA SER A 101 -6.70 -1.40 -1.90
C SER A 101 -6.54 -1.03 -3.38
N SER A 102 -7.52 -1.34 -4.22
CA SER A 102 -7.48 -1.03 -5.65
C SER A 102 -7.53 0.48 -5.92
N VAL A 103 -8.37 1.23 -5.21
CA VAL A 103 -8.45 2.68 -5.34
C VAL A 103 -7.19 3.35 -4.79
N GLY A 104 -6.70 2.91 -3.63
CA GLY A 104 -5.49 3.45 -2.99
C GLY A 104 -4.23 3.24 -3.83
N MET A 105 -4.15 2.12 -4.56
CA MET A 105 -3.00 1.84 -5.43
C MET A 105 -2.98 2.69 -6.70
N ASP A 106 -4.14 2.97 -7.30
CA ASP A 106 -4.27 3.77 -8.52
C ASP A 106 -4.37 5.26 -8.19
N LYS A 107 -3.24 5.99 -8.32
CA LYS A 107 -3.16 7.42 -7.99
C LYS A 107 -4.20 8.28 -8.70
N ALA A 108 -4.58 7.94 -9.93
CA ALA A 108 -5.59 8.69 -10.67
C ALA A 108 -6.99 8.45 -10.11
N ALA A 109 -7.34 7.18 -9.80
CA ALA A 109 -8.62 6.83 -9.19
C ALA A 109 -8.74 7.43 -7.78
N MET A 110 -7.71 7.28 -6.97
CA MET A 110 -7.62 7.84 -5.62
C MET A 110 -7.84 9.36 -5.63
N LYS A 111 -7.12 10.10 -6.49
CA LYS A 111 -7.28 11.56 -6.62
C LYS A 111 -8.67 11.95 -7.09
N LEU A 112 -9.28 11.20 -7.99
CA LEU A 112 -10.65 11.44 -8.43
C LEU A 112 -11.63 11.32 -7.25
N VAL A 113 -11.50 10.29 -6.43
CA VAL A 113 -12.32 10.10 -5.23
C VAL A 113 -12.10 11.22 -4.22
N PHE A 114 -10.85 11.59 -3.96
CA PHE A 114 -10.52 12.69 -3.05
C PHE A 114 -11.09 14.03 -3.52
N ALA A 115 -10.97 14.34 -4.82
CA ALA A 115 -11.56 15.55 -5.41
C ALA A 115 -13.09 15.56 -5.28
N ALA A 116 -13.75 14.43 -5.55
CA ALA A 116 -15.21 14.30 -5.42
C ALA A 116 -15.70 14.48 -3.96
N LYS A 117 -14.85 14.20 -2.98
CA LYS A 117 -15.10 14.44 -1.55
C LYS A 117 -14.66 15.84 -1.07
N GLY A 118 -14.16 16.70 -1.97
CA GLY A 118 -13.69 18.04 -1.62
C GLY A 118 -12.41 18.06 -0.77
N LEU A 119 -11.60 16.98 -0.81
CA LEU A 119 -10.33 16.94 -0.11
C LEU A 119 -9.27 17.75 -0.88
N PRO A 120 -8.36 18.46 -0.19
CA PRO A 120 -7.38 19.30 -0.82
C PRO A 120 -6.28 18.45 -1.48
N ILE A 121 -6.25 18.40 -2.79
CA ILE A 121 -5.23 17.71 -3.59
C ILE A 121 -4.53 18.71 -4.51
N CYS A 122 -3.31 18.39 -4.94
CA CYS A 122 -2.64 19.17 -5.98
C CYS A 122 -3.36 19.02 -7.31
N ASP A 123 -3.31 20.06 -8.14
CA ASP A 123 -3.75 19.98 -9.52
C ASP A 123 -2.98 18.88 -10.26
N TYR A 124 -3.68 18.15 -11.12
CA TYR A 124 -3.10 17.03 -11.84
C TYR A 124 -3.73 16.82 -13.21
N GLU A 125 -3.01 16.13 -14.07
CA GLU A 125 -3.47 15.59 -15.35
C GLU A 125 -3.21 14.09 -15.42
N VAL A 126 -4.13 13.37 -16.08
CA VAL A 126 -3.97 11.94 -16.35
C VAL A 126 -3.65 11.76 -17.83
N VAL A 127 -2.50 11.16 -18.11
CA VAL A 127 -2.02 10.87 -19.46
C VAL A 127 -2.08 9.37 -19.70
N LEU A 128 -2.79 8.95 -20.75
CA LEU A 128 -2.75 7.56 -21.18
C LEU A 128 -1.59 7.36 -22.17
N LYS A 129 -0.79 6.31 -21.97
CA LYS A 129 0.32 5.94 -22.87
C LYS A 129 -0.11 5.91 -24.33
N ARG A 130 -1.29 5.38 -24.65
CA ARG A 130 -1.85 5.36 -26.01
C ARG A 130 -2.04 6.77 -26.59
N ASP A 131 -2.58 7.69 -25.78
CA ASP A 131 -2.85 9.06 -26.24
C ASP A 131 -1.57 9.87 -26.37
N TRP A 132 -0.61 9.66 -25.48
CA TRP A 132 0.74 10.17 -25.56
C TRP A 132 1.45 9.75 -26.87
N GLN A 133 1.39 8.48 -27.20
CA GLN A 133 1.97 7.94 -28.45
C GLN A 133 1.28 8.47 -29.71
N ARG A 134 -0.02 8.81 -29.62
CA ARG A 134 -0.79 9.32 -30.76
C ARG A 134 -0.51 10.80 -31.01
N ASP A 135 -0.47 11.63 -29.98
CA ASP A 135 -0.29 13.08 -30.11
C ASP A 135 0.42 13.66 -28.87
N GLU A 136 1.74 13.46 -28.83
CA GLU A 136 2.63 13.99 -27.79
C GLU A 136 2.46 15.51 -27.63
N ARG A 137 2.36 16.26 -28.76
CA ARG A 137 2.29 17.71 -28.74
C ARG A 137 1.04 18.23 -28.08
N ALA A 138 -0.13 17.64 -28.36
CA ALA A 138 -1.38 18.01 -27.73
C ALA A 138 -1.34 17.75 -26.22
N ILE A 139 -0.83 16.59 -25.79
CA ILE A 139 -0.67 16.24 -24.36
C ILE A 139 0.28 17.20 -23.66
N MET A 140 1.44 17.49 -24.24
CA MET A 140 2.40 18.46 -23.70
C MET A 140 1.75 19.82 -23.48
N ASN A 141 1.03 20.33 -24.47
CA ASN A 141 0.34 21.62 -24.37
C ASN A 141 -0.74 21.60 -23.27
N ALA A 142 -1.53 20.54 -23.17
CA ALA A 142 -2.56 20.41 -22.13
C ALA A 142 -1.96 20.44 -20.72
N VAL A 143 -0.91 19.64 -20.47
CA VAL A 143 -0.22 19.59 -19.20
C VAL A 143 0.39 20.94 -18.84
N VAL A 144 1.14 21.56 -19.76
CA VAL A 144 1.83 22.84 -19.48
C VAL A 144 0.83 23.97 -19.26
N ASN A 145 -0.25 24.05 -20.04
CA ASN A 145 -1.25 25.09 -19.88
C ASN A 145 -2.04 24.98 -18.56
N LYS A 146 -2.25 23.75 -18.07
CA LYS A 146 -3.00 23.54 -16.83
C LYS A 146 -2.13 23.62 -15.58
N LEU A 147 -0.97 23.00 -15.59
CA LEU A 147 -0.15 22.78 -14.38
C LEU A 147 1.05 23.74 -14.28
N GLY A 148 1.56 24.22 -15.41
CA GLY A 148 2.84 24.95 -15.44
C GLY A 148 4.03 24.05 -15.09
N PHE A 149 5.10 24.66 -14.56
CA PHE A 149 6.30 23.98 -14.06
C PHE A 149 6.70 24.55 -12.69
N PRO A 150 7.37 23.72 -11.85
CA PRO A 150 7.71 22.32 -12.02
C PRO A 150 6.54 21.36 -11.80
N VAL A 151 6.64 20.14 -12.36
CA VAL A 151 5.65 19.07 -12.16
C VAL A 151 6.34 17.77 -11.77
N PHE A 152 5.58 16.87 -11.11
CA PHE A 152 5.96 15.48 -10.88
C PHE A 152 5.20 14.56 -11.82
N VAL A 153 5.91 13.62 -12.45
CA VAL A 153 5.36 12.61 -13.36
C VAL A 153 5.50 11.25 -12.70
N LYS A 154 4.38 10.53 -12.58
CA LYS A 154 4.29 9.28 -11.81
C LYS A 154 3.52 8.21 -12.59
N PRO A 155 3.96 6.93 -12.64
CA PRO A 155 3.08 5.82 -12.98
C PRO A 155 1.89 5.78 -12.02
N ALA A 156 0.67 5.44 -12.49
CA ALA A 156 -0.51 5.47 -11.63
C ALA A 156 -0.52 4.33 -10.59
N ASN A 157 -0.06 3.12 -10.96
CA ASN A 157 -0.20 1.91 -10.14
C ASN A 157 1.15 1.34 -9.64
N LEU A 158 2.03 2.21 -9.16
CA LEU A 158 3.30 1.79 -8.55
C LEU A 158 3.55 2.50 -7.23
N GLY A 159 4.20 1.77 -6.31
CA GLY A 159 4.69 2.29 -5.03
C GLY A 159 6.17 2.66 -5.06
N SER A 160 6.72 3.00 -3.88
CA SER A 160 8.16 3.17 -3.61
C SER A 160 8.89 4.13 -4.56
N SER A 161 8.22 5.15 -5.07
CA SER A 161 8.78 6.16 -5.99
C SER A 161 9.37 5.61 -7.31
N VAL A 162 9.07 4.36 -7.68
CA VAL A 162 9.55 3.77 -8.94
C VAL A 162 8.94 4.51 -10.14
N GLY A 163 9.77 4.93 -11.08
CA GLY A 163 9.34 5.64 -12.29
C GLY A 163 8.85 7.07 -12.06
N ILE A 164 9.03 7.64 -10.87
CA ILE A 164 8.67 9.03 -10.57
C ILE A 164 9.82 9.96 -11.00
N SER A 165 9.48 11.07 -11.65
CA SER A 165 10.43 12.10 -12.04
C SER A 165 9.87 13.49 -11.82
N LYS A 166 10.74 14.44 -11.46
CA LYS A 166 10.44 15.87 -11.40
C LYS A 166 10.85 16.50 -12.72
N ALA A 167 9.96 17.27 -13.34
CA ALA A 167 10.23 18.00 -14.57
C ALA A 167 10.13 19.51 -14.36
N LYS A 168 11.18 20.25 -14.69
CA LYS A 168 11.30 21.72 -14.52
C LYS A 168 11.01 22.47 -15.82
N HIS A 169 10.96 21.76 -16.97
CA HIS A 169 10.68 22.31 -18.29
C HIS A 169 10.23 21.22 -19.29
N ALA A 170 9.81 21.63 -20.48
CA ALA A 170 9.17 20.77 -21.47
C ALA A 170 10.01 19.55 -21.89
N THR A 171 11.34 19.70 -22.01
CA THR A 171 12.21 18.58 -22.40
C THR A 171 12.25 17.50 -21.31
N GLU A 172 12.36 17.90 -20.04
CA GLU A 172 12.31 16.98 -18.90
C GLU A 172 10.95 16.33 -18.78
N LEU A 173 9.85 17.07 -19.00
CA LEU A 173 8.49 16.53 -18.98
C LEU A 173 8.31 15.39 -19.99
N ARG A 174 8.82 15.58 -21.23
CA ARG A 174 8.80 14.54 -22.26
C ARG A 174 9.55 13.28 -21.80
N THR A 175 10.75 13.44 -21.30
CA THR A 175 11.58 12.33 -20.79
C THR A 175 10.87 11.62 -19.62
N ALA A 176 10.30 12.37 -18.71
CA ALA A 176 9.59 11.83 -17.53
C ALA A 176 8.33 11.05 -17.91
N ILE A 177 7.53 11.54 -18.88
CA ILE A 177 6.34 10.81 -19.37
C ILE A 177 6.76 9.51 -20.06
N ASN A 178 7.82 9.56 -20.91
CA ASN A 178 8.32 8.35 -21.56
C ASN A 178 8.79 7.31 -20.53
N LEU A 179 9.54 7.72 -19.52
CA LEU A 179 9.97 6.83 -18.43
C LEU A 179 8.78 6.24 -17.68
N ALA A 180 7.83 7.06 -17.23
CA ALA A 180 6.65 6.56 -16.52
C ALA A 180 5.80 5.60 -17.36
N ALA A 181 5.76 5.82 -18.71
CA ALA A 181 5.07 4.96 -19.66
C ALA A 181 5.73 3.58 -19.85
N GLU A 182 6.96 3.36 -19.38
CA GLU A 182 7.58 2.03 -19.35
C GLU A 182 6.97 1.16 -18.25
N PHE A 183 6.49 1.79 -17.18
CA PHE A 183 6.01 1.13 -15.98
C PHE A 183 4.48 0.99 -15.93
N ASP A 184 3.73 1.94 -16.53
CA ASP A 184 2.26 1.90 -16.51
C ASP A 184 1.68 2.45 -17.83
N ARG A 185 0.50 1.98 -18.17
CA ARG A 185 -0.31 2.54 -19.27
C ARG A 185 -0.95 3.88 -18.91
N LYS A 186 -1.05 4.22 -17.63
CA LYS A 186 -1.66 5.42 -17.06
C LYS A 186 -0.61 6.20 -16.26
N ILE A 187 -0.43 7.44 -16.61
CA ILE A 187 0.54 8.35 -16.00
C ILE A 187 -0.22 9.48 -15.33
N VAL A 188 0.19 9.87 -14.14
CA VAL A 188 -0.31 11.05 -13.43
C VAL A 188 0.78 12.11 -13.44
N VAL A 189 0.44 13.30 -13.91
CA VAL A 189 1.29 14.49 -13.86
C VAL A 189 0.70 15.45 -12.86
N GLU A 190 1.46 15.86 -11.85
CA GLU A 190 1.01 16.69 -10.73
C GLU A 190 1.80 17.99 -10.65
N ALA A 191 1.12 19.10 -10.35
CA ALA A 191 1.80 20.34 -10.01
C ALA A 191 2.67 20.15 -8.75
N ALA A 192 3.91 20.61 -8.80
CA ALA A 192 4.79 20.50 -7.64
C ALA A 192 4.39 21.54 -6.57
N VAL A 193 4.33 21.08 -5.32
CA VAL A 193 4.11 21.97 -4.17
C VAL A 193 5.42 22.68 -3.83
N PRO A 194 5.45 24.02 -3.76
CA PRO A 194 6.65 24.76 -3.44
C PRO A 194 7.15 24.47 -2.02
N GLN A 195 8.44 24.22 -1.88
CA GLN A 195 9.11 23.97 -0.58
C GLN A 195 8.32 22.98 0.30
N ALA A 196 7.82 21.90 -0.30
CA ALA A 196 6.96 20.95 0.38
C ALA A 196 7.69 20.27 1.55
N ARG A 197 7.02 20.24 2.70
CA ARG A 197 7.34 19.35 3.82
C ARG A 197 6.49 18.10 3.69
N GLU A 198 7.11 16.93 3.81
CA GLU A 198 6.42 15.65 3.72
C GLU A 198 5.92 15.22 5.10
N ILE A 199 4.59 15.23 5.27
CA ILE A 199 3.93 14.91 6.53
C ILE A 199 3.14 13.62 6.35
N GLU A 200 3.32 12.68 7.26
CA GLU A 200 2.60 11.41 7.30
C GLU A 200 1.68 11.33 8.52
N CYS A 201 0.52 10.69 8.38
CA CYS A 201 -0.40 10.43 9.49
C CYS A 201 -0.91 8.99 9.40
N ALA A 202 -0.78 8.22 10.47
CA ALA A 202 -1.29 6.87 10.55
C ALA A 202 -2.78 6.87 10.94
N VAL A 203 -3.58 6.04 10.26
CA VAL A 203 -5.00 5.84 10.57
C VAL A 203 -5.22 4.37 10.94
N LEU A 204 -6.08 4.12 11.92
CA LEU A 204 -6.39 2.80 12.48
C LEU A 204 -7.87 2.72 12.83
N GLY A 205 -8.56 1.68 12.38
CA GLY A 205 -9.97 1.41 12.70
C GLY A 205 -10.75 0.89 11.50
N ASN A 206 -12.00 0.58 11.73
CA ASN A 206 -13.01 0.26 10.71
C ASN A 206 -13.95 1.47 10.56
N ASP A 207 -15.18 1.42 11.03
CA ASP A 207 -16.19 2.49 10.89
C ASP A 207 -15.85 3.75 11.69
N GLU A 208 -15.17 3.61 12.81
CA GLU A 208 -14.72 4.71 13.68
C GLU A 208 -13.20 4.83 13.70
N PRO A 209 -12.56 5.23 12.57
CA PRO A 209 -11.11 5.32 12.51
C PRO A 209 -10.56 6.47 13.35
N GLU A 210 -9.41 6.19 13.98
CA GLU A 210 -8.61 7.14 14.74
C GLU A 210 -7.34 7.50 13.95
N ALA A 211 -6.83 8.73 14.14
CA ALA A 211 -5.57 9.19 13.55
C ALA A 211 -4.51 9.41 14.63
N SER A 212 -3.29 9.01 14.35
CA SER A 212 -2.11 9.22 15.20
C SER A 212 -1.70 10.69 15.27
N VAL A 213 -0.67 10.99 16.06
CA VAL A 213 0.11 12.21 15.87
C VAL A 213 0.79 12.15 14.50
N PRO A 214 0.88 13.28 13.74
CA PRO A 214 1.61 13.31 12.48
C PRO A 214 3.13 13.17 12.69
N GLY A 215 3.79 12.55 11.70
CA GLY A 215 5.24 12.51 11.58
C GLY A 215 5.70 13.28 10.35
N GLU A 216 6.95 13.73 10.34
CA GLU A 216 7.57 14.42 9.20
C GLU A 216 8.77 13.62 8.71
N ILE A 217 8.88 13.47 7.40
CA ILE A 217 10.08 12.97 6.73
C ILE A 217 10.83 14.18 6.17
N ILE A 218 12.08 14.33 6.59
CA ILE A 218 13.01 15.34 6.07
C ILE A 218 13.99 14.61 5.16
N PRO A 219 13.81 14.70 3.83
CA PRO A 219 14.70 14.03 2.89
C PRO A 219 16.10 14.62 2.92
N GLY A 220 17.12 13.79 2.78
CA GLY A 220 18.51 14.25 2.72
C GLY A 220 18.91 14.91 1.39
N ARG A 221 18.04 14.82 0.36
CA ARG A 221 18.21 15.37 -0.99
C ARG A 221 16.96 16.12 -1.44
N GLU A 222 17.05 16.88 -2.56
CA GLU A 222 15.93 17.66 -3.12
C GLU A 222 14.68 16.81 -3.46
N PHE A 223 14.84 15.50 -3.62
CA PHE A 223 13.75 14.56 -3.90
C PHE A 223 13.96 13.24 -3.14
N TYR A 224 12.90 12.75 -2.49
CA TYR A 224 12.86 11.50 -1.74
C TYR A 224 12.50 10.34 -2.69
N ASP A 225 13.46 9.92 -3.52
CA ASP A 225 13.34 8.83 -4.47
C ASP A 225 13.53 7.44 -3.82
N TYR A 226 13.51 6.39 -4.65
CA TYR A 226 13.70 5.01 -4.19
C TYR A 226 15.06 4.82 -3.47
N GLU A 227 16.12 5.44 -3.97
CA GLU A 227 17.45 5.34 -3.35
C GLU A 227 17.46 6.03 -1.98
N ALA A 228 16.83 7.20 -1.88
CA ALA A 228 16.73 7.94 -0.61
C ALA A 228 15.84 7.21 0.43
N LYS A 229 14.88 6.40 -0.02
CA LYS A 229 13.99 5.63 0.88
C LYS A 229 14.64 4.39 1.49
N TYR A 230 15.54 3.72 0.76
CA TYR A 230 16.03 2.39 1.13
C TYR A 230 17.55 2.27 1.23
N LEU A 231 18.31 3.17 0.60
CA LEU A 231 19.77 3.07 0.50
C LEU A 231 20.51 4.26 1.14
N ASP A 232 19.82 5.35 1.48
CA ASP A 232 20.44 6.57 1.98
C ASP A 232 20.04 6.84 3.43
N ASP A 233 20.98 6.67 4.37
CA ASP A 233 20.82 6.97 5.80
C ASP A 233 20.69 8.48 6.11
N THR A 234 20.64 9.36 5.08
CA THR A 234 20.59 10.82 5.27
C THR A 234 19.18 11.37 5.55
N SER A 235 18.14 10.57 5.33
CA SER A 235 16.76 10.97 5.65
C SER A 235 16.49 10.94 7.15
N ARG A 236 15.88 11.99 7.68
CA ARG A 236 15.57 12.12 9.10
C ARG A 236 14.05 12.13 9.32
N THR A 237 13.59 11.41 10.33
CA THR A 237 12.19 11.41 10.77
C THR A 237 12.01 12.23 12.04
N VAL A 238 10.94 13.02 12.12
CA VAL A 238 10.57 13.81 13.30
C VAL A 238 9.15 13.42 13.72
N ILE A 239 9.02 12.80 14.89
CA ILE A 239 7.73 12.34 15.43
C ILE A 239 7.62 12.75 16.90
N PRO A 240 6.63 13.54 17.28
CA PRO A 240 5.64 14.24 16.44
C PRO A 240 6.31 15.27 15.51
N ALA A 241 5.69 15.50 14.34
CA ALA A 241 6.12 16.55 13.42
C ALA A 241 6.05 17.94 14.07
N THR A 242 6.97 18.84 13.71
CA THR A 242 6.94 20.21 14.20
C THR A 242 5.86 21.01 13.47
N LEU A 243 4.66 21.01 14.02
CA LEU A 243 3.45 21.61 13.48
C LEU A 243 2.76 22.47 14.54
N THR A 244 1.93 23.42 14.12
CA THR A 244 0.99 24.10 15.02
C THR A 244 -0.14 23.15 15.39
N GLU A 245 -0.81 23.37 16.52
CA GLU A 245 -1.98 22.57 16.94
C GLU A 245 -3.04 22.54 15.86
N ARG A 246 -3.37 23.67 15.24
CA ARG A 246 -4.32 23.76 14.12
C ARG A 246 -3.91 22.88 12.93
N GLN A 247 -2.64 22.86 12.55
CA GLN A 247 -2.16 22.01 11.45
C GLN A 247 -2.26 20.52 11.82
N THR A 248 -1.91 20.17 13.05
CA THR A 248 -2.01 18.80 13.57
C THR A 248 -3.45 18.30 13.51
N GLU A 249 -4.40 19.08 14.02
CA GLU A 249 -5.83 18.74 13.98
C GLU A 249 -6.36 18.62 12.55
N GLU A 250 -5.99 19.55 11.67
CA GLU A 250 -6.39 19.54 10.27
C GLU A 250 -5.87 18.30 9.53
N ILE A 251 -4.59 17.92 9.72
CA ILE A 251 -4.00 16.71 9.14
C ILE A 251 -4.73 15.48 9.62
N ARG A 252 -4.97 15.34 10.92
CA ARG A 252 -5.70 14.20 11.49
C ARG A 252 -7.12 14.09 10.95
N ARG A 253 -7.83 15.20 10.87
CA ARG A 253 -9.18 15.27 10.29
C ARG A 253 -9.20 14.86 8.82
N LEU A 254 -8.25 15.37 8.02
CA LEU A 254 -8.13 15.03 6.60
C LEU A 254 -7.70 13.58 6.38
N ALA A 255 -6.82 13.03 7.24
CA ALA A 255 -6.41 11.65 7.17
C ALA A 255 -7.59 10.69 7.37
N ILE A 256 -8.44 10.94 8.38
CA ILE A 256 -9.68 10.19 8.61
C ILE A 256 -10.64 10.35 7.43
N ALA A 257 -10.77 11.56 6.91
CA ALA A 257 -11.66 11.81 5.76
C ALA A 257 -11.19 11.09 4.49
N ALA A 258 -9.87 11.05 4.22
CA ALA A 258 -9.30 10.32 3.11
C ALA A 258 -9.50 8.80 3.24
N PHE A 259 -9.29 8.28 4.45
CA PHE A 259 -9.50 6.87 4.78
C PHE A 259 -10.95 6.44 4.51
N ARG A 260 -11.92 7.20 5.00
CA ARG A 260 -13.35 6.96 4.75
C ARG A 260 -13.75 7.16 3.29
N ALA A 261 -13.08 8.07 2.58
CA ALA A 261 -13.43 8.38 1.19
C ALA A 261 -13.25 7.20 0.24
N ILE A 262 -12.28 6.34 0.49
CA ILE A 262 -12.00 5.14 -0.32
C ILE A 262 -12.53 3.85 0.32
N ASP A 263 -13.37 3.95 1.36
CA ASP A 263 -13.91 2.80 2.10
C ASP A 263 -12.81 1.92 2.70
N CYS A 264 -11.79 2.55 3.29
CA CYS A 264 -10.67 1.86 3.90
C CYS A 264 -11.04 1.29 5.27
N ALA A 265 -10.37 0.22 5.67
CA ALA A 265 -10.54 -0.44 6.96
C ALA A 265 -9.19 -0.93 7.52
N GLY A 266 -9.15 -1.19 8.81
CA GLY A 266 -7.98 -1.71 9.52
C GLY A 266 -6.90 -0.66 9.68
N MET A 267 -6.09 -0.42 8.65
CA MET A 267 -4.97 0.52 8.71
C MET A 267 -4.73 1.25 7.39
N ALA A 268 -4.18 2.46 7.48
CA ALA A 268 -3.57 3.16 6.35
C ALA A 268 -2.57 4.20 6.85
N ARG A 269 -1.63 4.60 6.00
CA ARG A 269 -0.82 5.81 6.16
C ARG A 269 -1.25 6.82 5.11
N VAL A 270 -1.58 8.00 5.56
CA VAL A 270 -1.99 9.12 4.71
C VAL A 270 -0.86 10.13 4.65
N ASP A 271 -0.41 10.44 3.43
CA ASP A 271 0.75 11.26 3.18
C ASP A 271 0.31 12.63 2.63
N PHE A 272 0.88 13.68 3.19
CA PHE A 272 0.55 15.08 2.88
C PHE A 272 1.77 15.87 2.45
N LEU A 273 1.53 16.88 1.63
CA LEU A 273 2.51 17.91 1.30
C LEU A 273 2.07 19.23 1.93
N LEU A 274 2.85 19.75 2.86
CA LEU A 274 2.63 21.05 3.47
C LEU A 274 3.52 22.08 2.78
N ALA A 275 2.93 23.03 2.05
CA ALA A 275 3.66 24.08 1.36
C ALA A 275 4.38 25.00 2.38
N GLY A 276 5.71 25.09 2.27
CA GLY A 276 6.54 25.77 3.25
C GLY A 276 6.34 27.29 3.29
N ASP A 277 5.94 27.90 2.18
CA ASP A 277 5.74 29.33 2.02
C ASP A 277 4.34 29.80 2.45
N SER A 278 3.30 29.03 2.11
CA SER A 278 1.90 29.41 2.34
C SER A 278 1.24 28.66 3.50
N GLY A 279 1.83 27.55 3.94
CA GLY A 279 1.21 26.66 4.93
C GLY A 279 -0.02 25.91 4.41
N VAL A 280 -0.28 25.91 3.09
CA VAL A 280 -1.37 25.16 2.48
C VAL A 280 -1.05 23.68 2.52
N LEU A 281 -2.04 22.89 2.94
CA LEU A 281 -1.91 21.44 3.05
C LEU A 281 -2.55 20.75 1.84
N TYR A 282 -1.83 19.82 1.24
CA TYR A 282 -2.31 18.97 0.15
C TYR A 282 -2.23 17.50 0.54
N LEU A 283 -3.32 16.78 0.32
CA LEU A 283 -3.36 15.33 0.42
C LEU A 283 -2.66 14.74 -0.81
N ASN A 284 -1.59 13.99 -0.60
CA ASN A 284 -0.77 13.42 -1.66
C ASN A 284 -1.25 12.02 -2.05
N GLU A 285 -1.18 11.08 -1.10
CA GLU A 285 -1.59 9.68 -1.31
C GLU A 285 -2.03 9.01 -0.01
N LEU A 286 -2.62 7.82 -0.13
CA LEU A 286 -2.97 6.94 0.98
C LEU A 286 -2.44 5.53 0.67
N ASN A 287 -1.67 4.97 1.62
CA ASN A 287 -1.06 3.65 1.54
C ASN A 287 -1.83 2.68 2.43
N THR A 288 -2.44 1.67 1.82
CA THR A 288 -3.31 0.71 2.52
C THR A 288 -2.56 -0.39 3.27
N ILE A 289 -1.31 -0.66 2.89
CA ILE A 289 -0.38 -1.53 3.64
C ILE A 289 0.92 -0.76 3.86
N PRO A 290 0.96 0.17 4.84
CA PRO A 290 2.17 0.90 5.16
C PRO A 290 3.25 -0.05 5.68
N GLY A 291 4.53 0.33 5.55
CA GLY A 291 5.64 -0.41 6.15
C GLY A 291 5.33 -0.73 7.61
N PHE A 292 5.44 -2.01 7.98
CA PHE A 292 5.00 -2.50 9.28
C PHE A 292 6.13 -3.22 10.03
N THR A 293 7.10 -2.43 10.46
CA THR A 293 8.20 -2.86 11.34
C THR A 293 8.30 -1.89 12.51
N THR A 294 9.07 -2.23 13.53
CA THR A 294 9.30 -1.35 14.70
C THR A 294 9.99 -0.03 14.34
N ILE A 295 10.66 0.04 13.19
CA ILE A 295 11.33 1.26 12.70
C ILE A 295 10.47 2.04 11.69
N SER A 296 9.35 1.48 11.23
CA SER A 296 8.47 2.11 10.24
C SER A 296 7.71 3.31 10.83
N MET A 297 7.46 4.31 10.00
CA MET A 297 6.74 5.53 10.41
C MET A 297 5.37 5.21 11.00
N TYR A 298 4.62 4.28 10.42
CA TYR A 298 3.28 3.91 10.90
C TYR A 298 3.30 3.49 12.38
N SER A 299 4.15 2.53 12.74
CA SER A 299 4.27 2.05 14.12
C SER A 299 4.84 3.11 15.07
N LYS A 300 5.84 3.89 14.64
CA LYS A 300 6.41 4.99 15.44
C LYS A 300 5.39 6.09 15.74
N MET A 301 4.55 6.46 14.78
CA MET A 301 3.49 7.46 15.00
C MET A 301 2.46 6.97 16.00
N TRP A 302 2.10 5.69 15.97
CA TRP A 302 1.21 5.10 16.98
C TRP A 302 1.86 4.99 18.35
N GLU A 303 3.14 4.64 18.43
CA GLU A 303 3.89 4.62 19.69
C GLU A 303 3.94 6.02 20.32
N ALA A 304 4.24 7.05 19.53
CA ALA A 304 4.20 8.44 19.98
C ALA A 304 2.79 8.93 20.37
N SER A 305 1.75 8.26 19.88
CA SER A 305 0.34 8.47 20.26
C SER A 305 -0.08 7.65 21.50
N GLY A 306 0.83 6.88 22.12
CA GLY A 306 0.58 6.09 23.33
C GLY A 306 0.14 4.64 23.08
N LEU A 307 0.11 4.17 21.82
CA LEU A 307 -0.22 2.79 21.46
C LEU A 307 1.06 2.01 21.14
N SER A 308 1.49 1.12 22.03
CA SER A 308 2.70 0.31 21.84
C SER A 308 2.54 -0.69 20.69
N TYR A 309 3.67 -1.07 20.07
CA TYR A 309 3.68 -1.97 18.91
C TYR A 309 2.92 -3.30 19.14
N PRO A 310 3.08 -4.03 20.26
CA PRO A 310 2.28 -5.24 20.51
C PRO A 310 0.77 -4.95 20.55
N LYS A 311 0.35 -3.88 21.23
CA LYS A 311 -1.07 -3.49 21.30
C LYS A 311 -1.62 -3.05 19.93
N LEU A 312 -0.77 -2.45 19.10
CA LEU A 312 -1.14 -2.11 17.72
C LEU A 312 -1.41 -3.36 16.89
N VAL A 313 -0.58 -4.39 17.01
CA VAL A 313 -0.79 -5.70 16.35
C VAL A 313 -2.08 -6.34 16.82
N ASP A 314 -2.31 -6.41 18.15
CA ASP A 314 -3.53 -6.98 18.73
C ASP A 314 -4.78 -6.24 18.22
N LYS A 315 -4.74 -4.89 18.19
CA LYS A 315 -5.85 -4.07 17.71
C LYS A 315 -6.15 -4.31 16.22
N LEU A 316 -5.11 -4.44 15.39
CA LEU A 316 -5.25 -4.74 13.96
C LEU A 316 -5.86 -6.11 13.70
N ILE A 317 -5.46 -7.12 14.46
CA ILE A 317 -6.04 -8.46 14.40
C ILE A 317 -7.51 -8.42 14.83
N ALA A 318 -7.82 -7.73 15.92
CA ALA A 318 -9.20 -7.58 16.40
C ALA A 318 -10.11 -6.91 15.34
N LEU A 319 -9.63 -5.84 14.68
CA LEU A 319 -10.35 -5.15 13.61
C LEU A 319 -10.59 -6.06 12.38
N ALA A 320 -9.62 -6.92 12.05
CA ALA A 320 -9.79 -7.89 10.97
C ALA A 320 -10.89 -8.91 11.26
N LEU A 321 -10.91 -9.44 12.49
CA LEU A 321 -11.92 -10.39 12.94
C LEU A 321 -13.31 -9.74 13.05
N GLU A 322 -13.40 -8.52 13.57
CA GLU A 322 -14.62 -7.71 13.63
C GLU A 322 -15.23 -7.54 12.23
N ARG A 323 -14.48 -6.98 11.27
CA ARG A 323 -14.93 -6.77 9.90
C ARG A 323 -15.38 -8.07 9.22
N HIS A 324 -14.65 -9.16 9.44
CA HIS A 324 -15.02 -10.47 8.90
C HIS A 324 -16.33 -10.97 9.50
N ALA A 325 -16.51 -10.87 10.84
CA ALA A 325 -17.72 -11.30 11.54
C ALA A 325 -18.97 -10.50 11.09
N GLU A 326 -18.84 -9.20 10.89
CA GLU A 326 -19.91 -8.34 10.35
C GLU A 326 -20.31 -8.78 8.95
N LYS A 327 -19.32 -9.02 8.08
CA LYS A 327 -19.57 -9.48 6.72
C LYS A 327 -20.32 -10.83 6.69
N GLN A 328 -20.00 -11.76 7.60
CA GLN A 328 -20.68 -13.06 7.68
C GLN A 328 -22.15 -12.95 8.06
N GLN A 329 -22.59 -11.83 8.66
CA GLN A 329 -24.00 -11.60 9.00
C GLN A 329 -24.82 -11.09 7.82
N LEU A 330 -24.17 -10.66 6.74
CA LEU A 330 -24.85 -10.13 5.56
C LEU A 330 -25.42 -11.28 4.72
N ARG A 331 -26.67 -11.12 4.25
CA ARG A 331 -27.29 -12.06 3.32
C ARG A 331 -26.79 -11.80 1.92
N THR A 332 -26.21 -12.81 1.28
CA THR A 332 -25.73 -12.76 -0.11
C THR A 332 -26.69 -13.45 -1.09
N SER A 333 -27.75 -14.10 -0.57
CA SER A 333 -28.81 -14.75 -1.35
C SER A 333 -30.17 -14.54 -0.68
N MET A 334 -31.25 -14.56 -1.47
CA MET A 334 -32.63 -14.56 -0.98
C MET A 334 -33.11 -15.95 -0.65
#